data_1ce2ab7f669e4655a89ed7311ee6be79
#
_entry.id   1ce2ab7f669e4655a89ed7311ee6be79
#
_cell.length_a   1.000
_cell.length_b   1.000
_cell.length_c   1.000
_cell.angle_alpha   90.00
_cell.angle_beta   90.00
_cell.angle_gamma   90.00
#
_symmetry.space_group_name_H-M   'P 1'
#
loop_
_entity.id
_entity.type
_entity.pdbx_description
1 polymer ?
#
loop_
_entity_poly.entity_id
_entity_poly.type
_entity_poly.pdbx_seq_one_letter_code
_entity_poly.pdbx_strand_id
1 'polypeptide(L)'
;AAEVSTDASDKPVETPSQGGSQGGSQGGSQTGNQKGLNSTDAKAVVAFYNKAVKASVKNPPKGKQTMKLEKLHGTGGLGKILGSFEGIAKKALEKNSTETTWIPAGDHGDVLPTDVKNAKAAISADGKYTIVSFNVNSQTDGPKESSSKGPVGRSIGTLGNVQNALDELPGVSVTSGMENIKLTYNDAYVRDVKIDNATGKIISGTWHYKVNVDVKNLGVKVIGIPASIDTLTGIVDYTVKLG
;
A
#
# COMPACT_ATOMS: atom_id res chain seq x y z
N ALA A 1 -43.51 -22.28 -55.06
CA ALA A 1 -43.98 -23.63 -55.10
C ALA A 1 -43.27 -24.37 -53.99
N ALA A 2 -43.92 -24.53 -52.93
CA ALA A 2 -44.70 -25.65 -52.43
C ALA A 2 -43.86 -26.66 -51.74
N GLU A 3 -43.98 -26.71 -50.42
CA GLU A 3 -44.81 -27.69 -49.64
C GLU A 3 -44.00 -28.97 -49.38
N VAL A 4 -43.99 -29.63 -48.30
CA VAL A 4 -44.85 -29.88 -47.17
C VAL A 4 -44.22 -31.04 -46.38
N SER A 5 -44.22 -30.94 -45.07
CA SER A 5 -44.87 -31.85 -44.12
C SER A 5 -44.23 -33.22 -43.84
N THR A 6 -44.07 -33.51 -42.66
CA THR A 6 -44.63 -34.32 -41.55
C THR A 6 -43.69 -35.45 -41.22
N ASP A 7 -43.64 -36.05 -40.10
CA ASP A 7 -44.35 -36.10 -38.82
C ASP A 7 -43.66 -37.14 -37.95
N ALA A 8 -43.83 -36.96 -36.67
CA ALA A 8 -44.08 -37.89 -35.59
C ALA A 8 -43.07 -38.92 -35.09
N SER A 9 -42.89 -38.78 -33.80
CA SER A 9 -43.04 -39.79 -32.73
C SER A 9 -41.99 -40.87 -32.58
N ASP A 10 -41.29 -40.94 -31.46
CA ASP A 10 -41.79 -41.69 -30.29
C ASP A 10 -40.86 -41.52 -29.09
N LYS A 11 -41.45 -41.29 -27.93
CA LYS A 11 -40.93 -41.57 -26.60
C LYS A 11 -41.15 -43.04 -26.28
N PRO A 12 -40.53 -43.67 -25.25
CA PRO A 12 -40.56 -43.20 -23.87
C PRO A 12 -39.39 -43.62 -22.94
N VAL A 13 -39.32 -42.98 -21.77
CA VAL A 13 -39.35 -43.54 -20.38
C VAL A 13 -38.02 -44.11 -19.86
N GLU A 14 -37.48 -43.90 -18.72
CA GLU A 14 -37.81 -43.40 -17.37
C GLU A 14 -36.56 -43.09 -16.52
N THR A 15 -36.67 -42.16 -15.66
CA THR A 15 -36.12 -41.75 -14.39
C THR A 15 -35.68 -42.89 -13.42
N PRO A 16 -35.07 -42.61 -12.21
CA PRO A 16 -34.55 -41.39 -11.60
C PRO A 16 -33.21 -41.58 -10.81
N SER A 17 -32.56 -40.51 -10.43
CA SER A 17 -31.99 -40.48 -9.06
C SER A 17 -31.68 -39.08 -8.58
N GLN A 18 -32.16 -38.82 -7.42
CA GLN A 18 -32.12 -37.60 -6.61
C GLN A 18 -30.72 -37.19 -6.20
N GLY A 19 -30.54 -35.88 -6.02
CA GLY A 19 -29.43 -35.31 -5.29
C GLY A 19 -29.56 -33.78 -5.28
N GLY A 20 -30.50 -33.25 -4.52
CA GLY A 20 -30.68 -31.82 -4.34
C GLY A 20 -29.53 -31.19 -3.58
N SER A 21 -29.18 -29.98 -3.97
CA SER A 21 -28.72 -28.98 -3.02
C SER A 21 -29.00 -27.59 -3.59
N GLN A 22 -30.06 -27.01 -3.11
CA GLN A 22 -30.36 -25.59 -3.21
C GLN A 22 -29.32 -24.82 -2.38
N GLY A 23 -28.63 -23.88 -2.98
CA GLY A 23 -27.81 -22.88 -2.31
C GLY A 23 -28.26 -21.49 -2.73
N GLY A 24 -29.30 -20.98 -2.08
CA GLY A 24 -29.80 -19.62 -2.28
C GLY A 24 -28.78 -18.57 -1.96
N SER A 25 -28.60 -17.63 -2.88
CA SER A 25 -27.88 -16.39 -2.67
C SER A 25 -28.74 -15.48 -1.79
N GLN A 26 -28.45 -15.45 -0.48
CA GLN A 26 -28.96 -14.41 0.42
C GLN A 26 -27.81 -13.45 0.71
N GLY A 27 -27.91 -12.23 0.18
CA GLY A 27 -27.16 -11.08 0.64
C GLY A 27 -27.54 -10.73 2.07
N GLY A 28 -26.76 -11.23 3.01
CA GLY A 28 -26.83 -10.88 4.42
C GLY A 28 -25.56 -10.14 4.80
N SER A 29 -25.71 -8.92 5.28
CA SER A 29 -24.66 -8.17 5.98
C SER A 29 -24.25 -8.97 7.21
N GLN A 30 -23.28 -9.88 7.07
CA GLN A 30 -22.76 -10.66 8.19
C GLN A 30 -21.64 -9.86 8.87
N THR A 31 -21.99 -9.14 9.93
CA THR A 31 -21.10 -8.95 11.08
C THR A 31 -20.90 -10.31 11.75
N GLY A 32 -20.18 -11.20 11.12
CA GLY A 32 -19.98 -12.56 11.61
C GLY A 32 -18.51 -12.81 11.89
N ASN A 33 -18.24 -13.45 13.02
CA ASN A 33 -16.95 -13.98 13.46
C ASN A 33 -16.07 -14.37 12.28
N GLN A 34 -14.97 -13.65 12.08
CA GLN A 34 -13.98 -14.04 11.08
C GLN A 34 -13.19 -15.22 11.66
N LYS A 35 -13.46 -16.42 11.13
CA LYS A 35 -12.66 -17.60 11.49
C LYS A 35 -11.19 -17.29 11.25
N GLY A 36 -10.33 -17.54 12.24
CA GLY A 36 -8.89 -17.33 12.11
C GLY A 36 -8.28 -18.10 10.95
N LEU A 37 -7.13 -17.64 10.46
CA LEU A 37 -6.42 -18.20 9.32
C LEU A 37 -5.02 -18.70 9.70
N ASN A 38 -4.71 -19.96 9.38
CA ASN A 38 -3.35 -20.49 9.28
C ASN A 38 -3.05 -20.77 7.81
N SER A 39 -2.13 -19.99 7.20
CA SER A 39 -1.80 -20.16 5.78
C SER A 39 -0.48 -19.49 5.42
N THR A 40 0.19 -20.03 4.40
CA THR A 40 1.30 -19.39 3.69
C THR A 40 0.94 -19.13 2.22
N ASP A 41 -0.28 -19.46 1.81
CA ASP A 41 -0.78 -19.12 0.48
C ASP A 41 -1.06 -17.61 0.38
N ALA A 42 -0.36 -16.94 -0.53
CA ALA A 42 -0.45 -15.49 -0.70
C ALA A 42 -1.88 -15.02 -1.00
N LYS A 43 -2.65 -15.79 -1.77
CA LYS A 43 -4.04 -15.43 -2.12
C LYS A 43 -4.93 -15.45 -0.86
N ALA A 44 -4.82 -16.48 -0.04
CA ALA A 44 -5.60 -16.60 1.19
C ALA A 44 -5.21 -15.53 2.22
N VAL A 45 -3.90 -15.31 2.43
CA VAL A 45 -3.37 -14.32 3.38
C VAL A 45 -3.79 -12.91 2.99
N VAL A 46 -3.62 -12.54 1.72
CA VAL A 46 -3.97 -11.20 1.21
C VAL A 46 -5.47 -10.96 1.27
N ALA A 47 -6.30 -11.94 0.90
CA ALA A 47 -7.75 -11.82 1.01
C ALA A 47 -8.21 -11.59 2.46
N PHE A 48 -7.61 -12.33 3.42
CA PHE A 48 -7.88 -12.17 4.84
C PHE A 48 -7.46 -10.79 5.36
N TYR A 49 -6.25 -10.33 4.98
CA TYR A 49 -5.73 -9.01 5.33
C TYR A 49 -6.61 -7.88 4.78
N ASN A 50 -6.96 -7.90 3.49
CA ASN A 50 -7.80 -6.86 2.88
C ASN A 50 -9.16 -6.75 3.55
N LYS A 51 -9.76 -7.87 3.96
CA LYS A 51 -11.01 -7.88 4.72
C LYS A 51 -10.85 -7.19 6.08
N ALA A 52 -9.74 -7.47 6.77
CA ALA A 52 -9.45 -6.85 8.06
C ALA A 52 -9.18 -5.34 7.95
N VAL A 53 -8.45 -4.90 6.92
CA VAL A 53 -8.25 -3.48 6.61
C VAL A 53 -9.60 -2.79 6.44
N LYS A 54 -10.48 -3.32 5.58
CA LYS A 54 -11.82 -2.75 5.33
C LYS A 54 -12.66 -2.65 6.61
N ALA A 55 -12.58 -3.66 7.48
CA ALA A 55 -13.29 -3.66 8.76
C ALA A 55 -12.77 -2.61 9.75
N SER A 56 -11.52 -2.17 9.59
CA SER A 56 -10.81 -1.34 10.57
C SER A 56 -10.62 0.11 10.16
N VAL A 57 -10.68 0.43 8.86
CA VAL A 57 -10.38 1.77 8.31
C VAL A 57 -11.14 2.90 9.01
N LYS A 58 -12.39 2.66 9.41
CA LYS A 58 -13.22 3.70 10.08
C LYS A 58 -12.81 3.96 11.53
N ASN A 59 -12.25 2.95 12.21
CA ASN A 59 -11.90 3.02 13.63
C ASN A 59 -10.60 2.23 13.88
N PRO A 60 -9.46 2.71 13.40
CA PRO A 60 -8.19 2.05 13.60
C PRO A 60 -7.66 2.25 15.03
N PRO A 61 -6.77 1.38 15.50
CA PRO A 61 -6.06 1.59 16.76
C PRO A 61 -5.17 2.83 16.67
N LYS A 62 -4.85 3.41 17.82
CA LYS A 62 -3.88 4.50 17.90
C LYS A 62 -2.47 3.99 17.64
N GLY A 63 -1.62 4.86 17.14
CA GLY A 63 -0.22 4.55 16.90
C GLY A 63 0.58 5.75 16.42
N LYS A 64 1.69 5.50 15.77
CA LYS A 64 2.62 6.52 15.35
C LYS A 64 3.10 6.29 13.92
N GLN A 65 3.06 7.36 13.14
CA GLN A 65 3.74 7.46 11.86
C GLN A 65 5.09 8.15 12.06
N THR A 66 6.14 7.65 11.42
CA THR A 66 7.46 8.28 11.41
C THR A 66 8.02 8.36 10.00
N MET A 67 8.64 9.48 9.68
CA MET A 67 9.40 9.71 8.46
C MET A 67 10.78 10.23 8.83
N LYS A 68 11.85 9.61 8.31
CA LYS A 68 13.22 9.99 8.59
C LYS A 68 14.04 10.06 7.31
N LEU A 69 14.80 11.13 7.15
CA LEU A 69 15.84 11.21 6.14
C LEU A 69 17.10 10.49 6.68
N GLU A 70 17.44 9.34 6.09
CA GLU A 70 18.61 8.57 6.49
C GLU A 70 19.89 9.08 5.81
N LYS A 71 19.80 9.39 4.53
CA LYS A 71 20.94 9.83 3.71
C LYS A 71 20.49 10.91 2.75
N LEU A 72 21.39 11.86 2.51
CA LEU A 72 21.29 12.82 1.42
C LEU A 72 22.70 13.06 0.87
N HIS A 73 22.85 12.89 -0.43
CA HIS A 73 24.08 13.16 -1.15
C HIS A 73 23.77 13.84 -2.47
N GLY A 74 24.52 14.87 -2.82
CA GLY A 74 24.30 15.60 -4.06
C GLY A 74 25.57 16.16 -4.66
N THR A 75 25.55 16.37 -5.98
CA THR A 75 26.59 17.00 -6.77
C THR A 75 26.03 18.17 -7.57
N GLY A 76 26.91 19.04 -8.08
CA GLY A 76 26.54 20.26 -8.80
C GLY A 76 26.62 21.51 -7.92
N GLY A 77 25.86 22.54 -8.26
CA GLY A 77 25.82 23.82 -7.56
C GLY A 77 25.32 23.79 -6.10
N LEU A 78 24.92 22.61 -5.61
CA LEU A 78 24.45 22.40 -4.25
C LEU A 78 25.54 22.49 -3.16
N GLY A 79 26.83 22.37 -3.48
CA GLY A 79 27.88 22.25 -2.50
C GLY A 79 27.90 23.31 -1.39
N LYS A 80 27.36 24.51 -1.67
CA LYS A 80 27.22 25.60 -0.69
C LYS A 80 25.90 25.60 0.07
N ILE A 81 24.87 24.92 -0.46
CA ILE A 81 23.50 24.98 0.10
C ILE A 81 22.96 23.62 0.51
N LEU A 82 23.70 22.53 0.27
CA LEU A 82 23.26 21.16 0.57
C LEU A 82 22.86 21.00 2.05
N GLY A 83 23.64 21.56 2.98
CA GLY A 83 23.32 21.51 4.39
C GLY A 83 22.01 22.23 4.76
N SER A 84 21.75 23.38 4.11
CA SER A 84 20.48 24.09 4.28
C SER A 84 19.31 23.30 3.73
N PHE A 85 19.48 22.71 2.55
CA PHE A 85 18.47 21.85 1.94
C PHE A 85 18.19 20.60 2.77
N GLU A 86 19.22 19.94 3.27
CA GLU A 86 19.10 18.79 4.18
C GLU A 86 18.34 19.16 5.46
N GLY A 87 18.68 20.30 6.07
CA GLY A 87 17.99 20.80 7.26
C GLY A 87 16.49 21.08 7.01
N ILE A 88 16.17 21.66 5.87
CA ILE A 88 14.76 21.91 5.46
C ILE A 88 14.02 20.58 5.24
N ALA A 89 14.63 19.65 4.51
CA ALA A 89 14.05 18.34 4.23
C ALA A 89 13.81 17.52 5.50
N LYS A 90 14.78 17.49 6.43
CA LYS A 90 14.63 16.83 7.75
C LYS A 90 13.45 17.41 8.52
N LYS A 91 13.37 18.72 8.66
CA LYS A 91 12.26 19.38 9.38
C LYS A 91 10.90 19.09 8.74
N ALA A 92 10.82 19.06 7.41
CA ALA A 92 9.58 18.72 6.71
C ALA A 92 9.14 17.27 6.98
N LEU A 93 10.08 16.32 6.97
CA LEU A 93 9.80 14.91 7.28
C LEU A 93 9.44 14.72 8.76
N GLU A 94 10.13 15.39 9.67
CA GLU A 94 9.81 15.36 11.11
C GLU A 94 8.40 15.89 11.40
N LYS A 95 7.97 16.93 10.70
CA LYS A 95 6.59 17.45 10.80
C LYS A 95 5.54 16.42 10.42
N ASN A 96 5.87 15.51 9.52
CA ASN A 96 5.01 14.40 9.11
C ASN A 96 5.12 13.15 10.03
N SER A 97 5.99 13.20 11.06
CA SER A 97 6.11 12.16 12.07
C SER A 97 5.16 12.45 13.22
N THR A 98 3.96 11.89 13.15
CA THR A 98 2.83 12.25 14.02
C THR A 98 2.17 11.03 14.66
N GLU A 99 1.42 11.26 15.72
CA GLU A 99 0.44 10.29 16.19
C GLU A 99 -0.61 10.07 15.11
N THR A 100 -1.05 8.84 14.97
CA THR A 100 -2.01 8.44 13.94
C THR A 100 -3.09 7.52 14.50
N THR A 101 -4.25 7.60 13.88
CA THR A 101 -5.39 6.70 14.11
C THR A 101 -5.89 6.08 12.80
N TRP A 102 -5.04 6.01 11.78
CA TRP A 102 -5.39 5.42 10.50
C TRP A 102 -4.59 4.13 10.23
N ILE A 103 -5.15 3.26 9.42
CA ILE A 103 -4.48 2.05 8.93
C ILE A 103 -4.00 2.32 7.52
N PRO A 104 -2.73 2.06 7.20
CA PRO A 104 -2.27 2.07 5.82
C PRO A 104 -3.09 1.11 4.97
N ALA A 105 -4.01 1.65 4.19
CA ALA A 105 -5.01 0.90 3.44
C ALA A 105 -4.68 0.77 1.94
N GLY A 106 -3.57 1.37 1.52
CA GLY A 106 -3.20 1.50 0.12
C GLY A 106 -3.97 2.61 -0.61
N ASP A 107 -3.29 3.27 -1.53
CA ASP A 107 -3.85 4.40 -2.30
C ASP A 107 -4.64 3.92 -3.52
N HIS A 108 -4.35 2.70 -4.01
CA HIS A 108 -4.80 2.19 -5.30
C HIS A 108 -5.52 0.84 -5.22
N GLY A 109 -6.29 0.65 -4.17
CA GLY A 109 -7.16 -0.51 -4.01
C GLY A 109 -6.58 -1.61 -3.13
N ASP A 110 -7.16 -2.79 -3.23
CA ASP A 110 -6.78 -3.95 -2.44
C ASP A 110 -5.38 -4.46 -2.83
N VAL A 111 -4.65 -4.97 -1.85
CA VAL A 111 -3.41 -5.72 -2.07
C VAL A 111 -3.70 -6.93 -2.96
N LEU A 112 -2.84 -7.19 -3.94
CA LEU A 112 -2.94 -8.36 -4.82
C LEU A 112 -1.96 -9.47 -4.35
N PRO A 113 -2.27 -10.74 -4.59
CA PRO A 113 -1.33 -11.84 -4.29
C PRO A 113 0.03 -11.69 -4.98
N THR A 114 0.05 -11.05 -6.16
CA THR A 114 1.27 -10.75 -6.92
C THR A 114 2.09 -9.59 -6.37
N ASP A 115 1.55 -8.81 -5.44
CA ASP A 115 2.24 -7.69 -4.82
C ASP A 115 3.18 -8.13 -3.69
N VAL A 116 3.02 -9.36 -3.20
CA VAL A 116 3.63 -9.80 -1.95
C VAL A 116 4.52 -11.01 -2.09
N LYS A 117 5.44 -11.16 -1.16
CA LYS A 117 6.33 -12.32 -0.97
C LYS A 117 6.28 -12.76 0.49
N ASN A 118 6.57 -14.05 0.72
CA ASN A 118 6.69 -14.60 2.07
C ASN A 118 5.44 -14.31 2.93
N ALA A 119 4.27 -14.37 2.31
CA ALA A 119 3.02 -14.15 3.00
C ALA A 119 2.77 -15.26 4.03
N LYS A 120 2.34 -14.85 5.23
CA LYS A 120 2.05 -15.77 6.33
C LYS A 120 0.91 -15.23 7.18
N ALA A 121 0.00 -16.09 7.54
CA ALA A 121 -0.99 -15.88 8.58
C ALA A 121 -0.90 -17.03 9.57
N ALA A 122 -0.95 -16.74 10.87
CA ALA A 122 -0.93 -17.74 11.94
C ALA A 122 -1.89 -17.35 13.06
N ILE A 123 -2.68 -18.30 13.52
CA ILE A 123 -3.55 -18.11 14.68
C ILE A 123 -2.70 -18.10 15.96
N SER A 124 -2.96 -17.15 16.87
CA SER A 124 -2.34 -17.11 18.19
C SER A 124 -2.67 -18.36 19.02
N ALA A 125 -1.84 -18.68 20.01
CA ALA A 125 -2.01 -19.89 20.82
C ALA A 125 -3.36 -19.93 21.56
N ASP A 126 -3.92 -18.77 21.93
CA ASP A 126 -5.23 -18.64 22.58
C ASP A 126 -6.41 -18.62 21.58
N GLY A 127 -6.14 -18.71 20.28
CA GLY A 127 -7.14 -18.71 19.22
C GLY A 127 -7.84 -17.37 18.97
N LYS A 128 -7.52 -16.33 19.75
CA LYS A 128 -8.24 -15.05 19.69
C LYS A 128 -7.85 -14.18 18.50
N TYR A 129 -6.62 -14.33 18.03
CA TYR A 129 -6.05 -13.46 17.02
C TYR A 129 -5.47 -14.24 15.85
N THR A 130 -5.39 -13.59 14.70
CA THR A 130 -4.59 -14.01 13.58
C THR A 130 -3.50 -12.98 13.36
N ILE A 131 -2.24 -13.42 13.26
CA ILE A 131 -1.09 -12.58 12.98
C ILE A 131 -0.74 -12.71 11.51
N VAL A 132 -0.76 -11.58 10.78
CA VAL A 132 -0.46 -11.54 9.35
C VAL A 132 0.84 -10.79 9.11
N SER A 133 1.71 -11.36 8.28
CA SER A 133 2.95 -10.72 7.83
C SER A 133 3.23 -11.06 6.37
N PHE A 134 3.75 -10.10 5.61
CA PHE A 134 4.27 -10.29 4.24
C PHE A 134 5.26 -9.19 3.87
N ASN A 135 6.17 -9.50 2.96
CA ASN A 135 7.00 -8.51 2.29
C ASN A 135 6.27 -8.02 1.05
N VAL A 136 6.46 -6.74 0.72
CA VAL A 136 5.87 -6.10 -0.47
C VAL A 136 6.92 -6.01 -1.56
N ASN A 137 6.53 -6.26 -2.80
CA ASN A 137 7.42 -6.10 -3.95
C ASN A 137 7.81 -4.63 -4.13
N SER A 138 9.02 -4.38 -4.65
CA SER A 138 9.49 -3.04 -4.94
C SER A 138 8.60 -2.34 -5.98
N GLN A 139 8.57 -1.01 -5.90
CA GLN A 139 7.80 -0.14 -6.78
C GLN A 139 8.67 1.05 -7.19
N THR A 140 8.49 1.54 -8.42
CA THR A 140 9.17 2.74 -8.90
C THR A 140 8.15 3.69 -9.48
N ASP A 141 8.21 4.95 -9.03
CA ASP A 141 7.31 6.02 -9.43
C ASP A 141 8.10 7.26 -9.89
N GLY A 142 7.41 8.14 -10.62
CA GLY A 142 7.84 9.52 -10.87
C GLY A 142 7.40 10.47 -9.76
N PRO A 143 7.65 11.78 -9.92
CA PRO A 143 7.31 12.79 -8.91
C PRO A 143 5.81 13.01 -8.72
N LYS A 144 5.00 12.65 -9.72
CA LYS A 144 3.54 12.72 -9.72
C LYS A 144 2.96 11.33 -9.48
N GLU A 145 2.92 10.95 -8.26
CA GLU A 145 2.58 9.60 -7.84
C GLU A 145 1.12 9.21 -8.06
N SER A 146 0.21 10.17 -8.16
CA SER A 146 -1.26 9.95 -8.19
C SER A 146 -1.75 8.89 -9.19
N SER A 147 -0.92 8.48 -10.13
CA SER A 147 -1.19 7.39 -11.07
C SER A 147 -0.60 6.04 -10.66
N SER A 148 0.19 5.99 -9.60
CA SER A 148 0.84 4.75 -9.17
C SER A 148 -0.18 3.72 -8.68
N LYS A 149 -0.16 2.53 -9.27
CA LYS A 149 -0.97 1.37 -8.89
C LYS A 149 -0.07 0.18 -8.54
N GLY A 150 1.12 0.48 -8.05
CA GLY A 150 2.12 -0.52 -7.72
C GLY A 150 1.86 -1.22 -6.38
N PRO A 151 2.70 -2.21 -6.06
CA PRO A 151 2.57 -3.01 -4.85
C PRO A 151 2.57 -2.19 -3.55
N VAL A 152 3.48 -1.20 -3.43
CA VAL A 152 3.57 -0.35 -2.24
C VAL A 152 2.37 0.56 -2.13
N GLY A 153 1.92 1.17 -3.24
CA GLY A 153 0.72 2.01 -3.27
C GLY A 153 -0.52 1.27 -2.77
N ARG A 154 -0.71 -0.01 -3.17
CA ARG A 154 -1.83 -0.83 -2.72
C ARG A 154 -1.69 -1.34 -1.29
N SER A 155 -0.48 -1.61 -0.83
CA SER A 155 -0.27 -2.28 0.47
C SER A 155 -0.12 -1.30 1.64
N ILE A 156 0.49 -0.14 1.39
CA ILE A 156 0.92 0.79 2.44
C ILE A 156 0.47 2.22 2.11
N GLY A 157 0.55 2.61 0.85
CA GLY A 157 0.52 3.98 0.37
C GLY A 157 1.91 4.46 0.01
N THR A 158 2.01 5.50 -0.79
CA THR A 158 3.27 6.11 -1.22
C THR A 158 3.54 7.43 -0.50
N LEU A 159 4.65 8.10 -0.82
CA LEU A 159 4.92 9.45 -0.30
C LEU A 159 3.94 10.52 -0.82
N GLY A 160 3.10 10.15 -1.77
CA GLY A 160 2.21 11.08 -2.43
C GLY A 160 2.90 11.91 -3.52
N ASN A 161 2.34 13.07 -3.82
CA ASN A 161 2.88 13.96 -4.85
C ASN A 161 4.09 14.73 -4.31
N VAL A 162 5.29 14.29 -4.69
CA VAL A 162 6.56 14.89 -4.25
C VAL A 162 6.70 16.34 -4.76
N GLN A 163 6.12 16.66 -5.91
CA GLN A 163 6.12 18.04 -6.40
C GLN A 163 5.42 18.98 -5.40
N ASN A 164 4.21 18.62 -4.96
CA ASN A 164 3.50 19.42 -3.97
C ASN A 164 4.30 19.54 -2.67
N ALA A 165 4.93 18.44 -2.22
CA ALA A 165 5.75 18.45 -1.02
C ALA A 165 6.97 19.38 -1.15
N LEU A 166 7.60 19.45 -2.33
CA LEU A 166 8.71 20.36 -2.61
C LEU A 166 8.25 21.83 -2.71
N ASP A 167 7.09 22.07 -3.32
CA ASP A 167 6.51 23.41 -3.46
C ASP A 167 6.09 23.99 -2.09
N GLU A 168 5.79 23.14 -1.12
CA GLU A 168 5.47 23.53 0.26
C GLU A 168 6.71 23.78 1.13
N LEU A 169 7.93 23.45 0.67
CA LEU A 169 9.15 23.67 1.45
C LEU A 169 9.49 25.16 1.53
N PRO A 170 9.57 25.77 2.72
CA PRO A 170 9.88 27.19 2.87
C PRO A 170 11.23 27.56 2.23
N GLY A 171 11.21 28.51 1.33
CA GLY A 171 12.40 29.00 0.67
C GLY A 171 13.00 28.10 -0.40
N VAL A 172 12.30 27.04 -0.79
CA VAL A 172 12.68 26.18 -1.92
C VAL A 172 11.67 26.34 -3.05
N SER A 173 12.15 26.46 -4.27
CA SER A 173 11.31 26.36 -5.47
C SER A 173 12.05 25.61 -6.58
N VAL A 174 11.35 24.68 -7.24
CA VAL A 174 11.87 23.96 -8.39
C VAL A 174 11.60 24.79 -9.63
N THR A 175 12.65 25.01 -10.43
CA THR A 175 12.59 25.82 -11.64
C THR A 175 12.62 24.99 -12.94
N SER A 176 13.18 23.78 -12.89
CA SER A 176 13.23 22.84 -14.03
C SER A 176 13.61 21.42 -13.57
N GLY A 177 13.38 20.41 -14.41
CA GLY A 177 13.89 19.06 -14.19
C GLY A 177 13.06 18.21 -13.20
N MET A 178 11.87 18.64 -12.82
CA MET A 178 11.00 17.89 -11.94
C MET A 178 10.69 16.48 -12.48
N GLU A 179 10.58 16.33 -13.78
CA GLU A 179 10.34 15.07 -14.48
C GLU A 179 11.47 14.04 -14.31
N ASN A 180 12.65 14.49 -13.90
CA ASN A 180 13.84 13.66 -13.69
C ASN A 180 13.90 13.05 -12.28
N ILE A 181 12.90 13.29 -11.45
CA ILE A 181 12.79 12.68 -10.11
C ILE A 181 12.26 11.26 -10.25
N LYS A 182 12.97 10.32 -9.65
CA LYS A 182 12.60 8.91 -9.57
C LYS A 182 12.53 8.47 -8.12
N LEU A 183 11.45 7.81 -7.77
CA LEU A 183 11.20 7.25 -6.44
C LEU A 183 11.21 5.73 -6.52
N THR A 184 12.12 5.07 -5.80
CA THR A 184 12.18 3.60 -5.76
C THR A 184 11.94 3.12 -4.35
N TYR A 185 10.78 2.50 -4.14
CA TYR A 185 10.35 1.94 -2.87
C TYR A 185 10.91 0.54 -2.69
N ASN A 186 11.65 0.33 -1.60
CA ASN A 186 12.32 -0.92 -1.27
C ASN A 186 12.09 -1.29 0.20
N ASP A 187 12.53 -2.47 0.60
CA ASP A 187 12.42 -2.98 1.97
C ASP A 187 10.99 -2.85 2.54
N ALA A 188 10.01 -2.92 1.63
CA ALA A 188 8.62 -2.72 1.99
C ALA A 188 8.03 -3.99 2.61
N TYR A 189 7.34 -3.82 3.74
CA TYR A 189 6.68 -4.92 4.42
C TYR A 189 5.47 -4.48 5.25
N VAL A 190 4.62 -5.45 5.49
CA VAL A 190 3.55 -5.44 6.48
C VAL A 190 3.88 -6.55 7.47
N ARG A 191 4.03 -6.22 8.77
CA ARG A 191 4.48 -7.18 9.79
C ARG A 191 3.64 -7.15 11.05
N ASP A 192 3.47 -8.35 11.59
CA ASP A 192 2.85 -8.58 12.89
C ASP A 192 1.49 -7.90 13.05
N VAL A 193 0.74 -7.85 11.92
CA VAL A 193 -0.61 -7.31 11.94
C VAL A 193 -1.52 -8.27 12.68
N LYS A 194 -1.88 -7.86 13.89
CA LYS A 194 -2.74 -8.60 14.79
C LYS A 194 -4.20 -8.30 14.50
N ILE A 195 -4.93 -9.31 14.10
CA ILE A 195 -6.34 -9.23 13.71
C ILE A 195 -7.16 -10.01 14.73
N ASP A 196 -8.14 -9.37 15.33
CA ASP A 196 -9.08 -10.00 16.25
C ASP A 196 -10.04 -10.92 15.48
N ASN A 197 -10.05 -12.20 15.81
CA ASN A 197 -10.86 -13.21 15.11
C ASN A 197 -12.37 -13.07 15.37
N ALA A 198 -12.76 -12.41 16.45
CA ALA A 198 -14.17 -12.19 16.77
C ALA A 198 -14.76 -11.02 15.98
N THR A 199 -14.00 -9.96 15.77
CA THR A 199 -14.45 -8.73 15.11
C THR A 199 -13.95 -8.56 13.69
N GLY A 200 -12.90 -9.29 13.32
CA GLY A 200 -12.19 -9.13 12.05
C GLY A 200 -11.37 -7.84 11.95
N LYS A 201 -11.18 -7.11 13.06
CA LYS A 201 -10.50 -5.81 13.06
C LYS A 201 -9.03 -5.94 13.41
N ILE A 202 -8.23 -5.05 12.86
CA ILE A 202 -6.82 -4.89 13.18
C ILE A 202 -6.70 -4.24 14.57
N ILE A 203 -5.87 -4.83 15.43
CA ILE A 203 -5.56 -4.35 16.78
C ILE A 203 -4.22 -3.64 16.80
N SER A 204 -3.23 -4.17 16.08
CA SER A 204 -1.87 -3.62 16.02
C SER A 204 -1.20 -4.06 14.73
N GLY A 205 -0.06 -3.45 14.41
CA GLY A 205 0.75 -3.85 13.26
C GLY A 205 1.83 -2.85 12.92
N THR A 206 2.72 -3.25 12.01
CA THR A 206 3.79 -2.41 11.47
C THR A 206 3.76 -2.44 9.95
N TRP A 207 3.77 -1.25 9.35
CA TRP A 207 3.90 -1.00 7.92
C TRP A 207 5.15 -0.19 7.68
N HIS A 208 5.96 -0.58 6.72
CA HIS A 208 7.26 0.05 6.50
C HIS A 208 7.67 -0.02 5.05
N TYR A 209 8.40 1.00 4.60
CA TYR A 209 9.24 0.97 3.40
C TYR A 209 10.39 1.97 3.52
N LYS A 210 11.42 1.76 2.70
CA LYS A 210 12.41 2.78 2.36
C LYS A 210 12.17 3.25 0.93
N VAL A 211 12.28 4.55 0.70
CA VAL A 211 12.24 5.10 -0.64
C VAL A 211 13.57 5.76 -0.95
N ASN A 212 14.19 5.30 -2.04
CA ASN A 212 15.31 5.98 -2.66
C ASN A 212 14.76 7.07 -3.58
N VAL A 213 15.16 8.30 -3.32
CA VAL A 213 14.85 9.46 -4.14
C VAL A 213 16.07 9.74 -5.00
N ASP A 214 15.95 9.57 -6.30
CA ASP A 214 16.98 9.86 -7.28
C ASP A 214 16.55 11.05 -8.13
N VAL A 215 17.41 12.08 -8.18
CA VAL A 215 17.17 13.32 -8.92
C VAL A 215 18.34 13.59 -9.84
N LYS A 216 18.07 14.02 -11.07
CA LYS A 216 19.09 14.42 -12.04
C LYS A 216 18.70 15.73 -12.70
N ASN A 217 19.70 16.61 -12.89
CA ASN A 217 19.56 17.87 -13.63
C ASN A 217 18.36 18.71 -13.16
N LEU A 218 18.25 18.94 -11.85
CA LEU A 218 17.18 19.74 -11.25
C LEU A 218 17.63 21.19 -11.05
N GLY A 219 16.89 22.12 -11.60
CA GLY A 219 17.03 23.55 -11.28
C GLY A 219 16.20 23.90 -10.05
N VAL A 220 16.83 24.58 -9.08
CA VAL A 220 16.17 25.02 -7.85
C VAL A 220 16.56 26.45 -7.50
N LYS A 221 15.70 27.12 -6.73
CA LYS A 221 16.08 28.29 -5.92
C LYS A 221 15.95 27.94 -4.46
N VAL A 222 17.00 28.19 -3.68
CA VAL A 222 16.99 27.97 -2.23
C VAL A 222 17.24 29.33 -1.56
N ILE A 223 16.25 29.81 -0.82
CA ILE A 223 16.26 31.14 -0.18
C ILE A 223 16.58 32.24 -1.22
N GLY A 224 15.96 32.13 -2.41
CA GLY A 224 16.15 33.05 -3.51
C GLY A 224 17.43 32.87 -4.34
N ILE A 225 18.36 31.99 -3.94
CA ILE A 225 19.64 31.72 -4.63
C ILE A 225 19.43 30.62 -5.66
N PRO A 226 19.64 30.90 -6.96
CA PRO A 226 19.57 29.86 -8.00
C PRO A 226 20.68 28.83 -7.82
N ALA A 227 20.37 27.56 -8.00
CA ALA A 227 21.32 26.47 -8.01
C ALA A 227 20.88 25.37 -8.99
N SER A 228 21.86 24.66 -9.55
CA SER A 228 21.65 23.44 -10.32
C SER A 228 22.08 22.24 -9.49
N ILE A 229 21.27 21.21 -9.51
CA ILE A 229 21.57 19.91 -8.93
C ILE A 229 21.85 18.96 -10.08
N ASP A 230 23.10 18.52 -10.22
CA ASP A 230 23.44 17.54 -11.26
C ASP A 230 22.92 16.17 -10.87
N THR A 231 23.18 15.77 -9.61
CA THR A 231 22.62 14.57 -9.01
C THR A 231 22.26 14.83 -7.55
N LEU A 232 21.15 14.27 -7.11
CA LEU A 232 20.78 14.19 -5.69
C LEU A 232 20.21 12.82 -5.44
N THR A 233 20.73 12.14 -4.41
CA THR A 233 20.19 10.88 -3.91
C THR A 233 19.83 11.03 -2.46
N GLY A 234 18.66 10.52 -2.10
CA GLY A 234 18.18 10.54 -0.74
C GLY A 234 17.55 9.20 -0.36
N ILE A 235 17.57 8.87 0.92
CA ILE A 235 16.83 7.71 1.45
C ILE A 235 15.91 8.22 2.54
N VAL A 236 14.62 7.98 2.37
CA VAL A 236 13.60 8.24 3.38
C VAL A 236 13.10 6.91 3.92
N ASP A 237 13.15 6.76 5.24
CA ASP A 237 12.54 5.66 5.98
C ASP A 237 11.15 6.07 6.44
N TYR A 238 10.15 5.27 6.07
CA TYR A 238 8.76 5.46 6.45
C TYR A 238 8.26 4.27 7.27
N THR A 239 7.70 4.55 8.42
CA THR A 239 7.15 3.50 9.29
C THR A 239 5.85 3.98 9.95
N VAL A 240 4.84 3.12 9.96
CA VAL A 240 3.65 3.24 10.80
C VAL A 240 3.61 2.06 11.76
N LYS A 241 3.43 2.33 13.04
CA LYS A 241 3.18 1.33 14.09
C LYS A 241 1.87 1.67 14.77
N LEU A 242 0.95 0.72 14.81
CA LEU A 242 -0.36 0.83 15.47
C LEU A 242 -0.45 -0.19 16.60
N GLY A 243 -1.10 0.19 17.70
CA GLY A 243 -1.33 -0.65 18.87
C GLY A 243 -0.30 -0.52 19.96
#